data_71deb75d067659873a847e9ad27de66f
#
_entry.id   71deb75d067659873a847e9ad27de66f
#
_cell.length_a   1.000
_cell.length_b   1.000
_cell.length_c   1.000
_cell.angle_alpha   90.00
_cell.angle_beta   90.00
_cell.angle_gamma   90.00
#
_symmetry.space_group_name_H-M   'P 1'
#
loop_
_entity.id
_entity.type
_entity.pdbx_description
1 polymer ?
#
loop_
_entity_poly.entity_id
_entity_poly.type
_entity_poly.pdbx_seq_one_letter_code
_entity_poly.pdbx_strand_id
1 'polypeptide(L)'
;MAYLALVLPRLRHLQSPFSRDQAFLLLAAFNQFFIAIDIYLAHNISGGIKPAEWIPIVSGFVCGAILLIAGAIAVKNRNLASALANLVFALSIGIGLLGAYFHLNRTVLLSEGLVSIQAVATLIWAPPVIGPLFYVLVGVLGISAAWIEKPVDSGRLQLFAGKTVQMPYSKTRAYLLIVSIFILATLISSVLDHARFGFDNAWVWLPVTAALFGFSTSLYLGIMSLPSAGDIMAHGTAMLLLIAVGVVGFVLHSESSLTSAGVIVIERFLRGSPLLAPLLFCNVGLMGLLALLAPGEGARISTG
;
A
#
# COMPACT_ATOMS: atom_id res chain seq x y z
N MET A 1 20.21 -4.53 10.36
CA MET A 1 19.72 -5.02 11.67
C MET A 1 18.28 -5.48 11.55
N ALA A 2 17.95 -6.64 12.10
CA ALA A 2 16.56 -7.07 12.20
C ALA A 2 15.92 -6.33 13.38
N TYR A 3 15.14 -5.29 13.14
CA TYR A 3 14.50 -4.51 14.18
C TYR A 3 13.63 -5.38 15.11
N LEU A 4 12.92 -6.35 14.54
CA LEU A 4 12.09 -7.26 15.33
C LEU A 4 12.91 -8.09 16.34
N ALA A 5 14.15 -8.44 15.99
CA ALA A 5 15.04 -9.20 16.89
C ALA A 5 15.54 -8.41 18.10
N LEU A 6 15.42 -7.08 18.10
CA LEU A 6 15.73 -6.24 19.27
C LEU A 6 14.63 -6.35 20.32
N VAL A 7 13.37 -6.53 19.89
CA VAL A 7 12.19 -6.58 20.77
C VAL A 7 11.86 -8.03 21.14
N LEU A 8 11.98 -8.95 20.20
CA LEU A 8 11.62 -10.36 20.36
C LEU A 8 12.82 -11.26 20.00
N PRO A 9 13.82 -11.43 20.92
CA PRO A 9 15.02 -12.22 20.64
C PRO A 9 14.73 -13.67 20.25
N ARG A 10 13.63 -14.24 20.75
CA ARG A 10 13.19 -15.61 20.42
C ARG A 10 12.84 -15.79 18.95
N LEU A 11 12.47 -14.72 18.24
CA LEU A 11 12.11 -14.77 16.81
C LEU A 11 13.35 -14.78 15.90
N ARG A 12 14.57 -14.63 16.44
CA ARG A 12 15.82 -14.73 15.66
C ARG A 12 15.98 -16.07 14.96
N HIS A 13 15.40 -17.12 15.51
CA HIS A 13 15.50 -18.49 15.00
C HIS A 13 14.36 -18.89 14.07
N LEU A 14 13.32 -18.06 13.96
CA LEU A 14 12.22 -18.30 13.01
C LEU A 14 12.72 -18.06 11.59
N GLN A 15 12.87 -19.14 10.85
CA GLN A 15 13.13 -19.09 9.41
C GLN A 15 11.79 -18.86 8.69
N SER A 16 11.62 -17.67 8.13
CA SER A 16 10.50 -17.42 7.23
C SER A 16 10.76 -18.15 5.89
N PRO A 17 9.75 -18.81 5.30
CA PRO A 17 9.87 -19.42 3.96
C PRO A 17 10.13 -18.36 2.89
N PHE A 18 9.77 -17.12 3.14
CA PHE A 18 9.99 -15.99 2.24
C PHE A 18 10.91 -14.95 2.87
N SER A 19 11.80 -14.38 2.06
CA SER A 19 12.53 -13.18 2.46
C SER A 19 11.57 -11.99 2.59
N ARG A 20 11.96 -10.97 3.34
CA ARG A 20 11.19 -9.72 3.46
C ARG A 20 10.84 -9.15 2.08
N ASP A 21 11.80 -9.10 1.17
CA ASP A 21 11.60 -8.56 -0.17
C ASP A 21 10.62 -9.40 -0.99
N GLN A 22 10.66 -10.73 -0.86
CA GLN A 22 9.68 -11.63 -1.50
C GLN A 22 8.27 -11.41 -0.94
N ALA A 23 8.14 -11.20 0.38
CA ALA A 23 6.85 -10.88 1.00
C ALA A 23 6.29 -9.55 0.48
N PHE A 24 7.13 -8.52 0.33
CA PHE A 24 6.71 -7.25 -0.28
C PHE A 24 6.34 -7.39 -1.76
N LEU A 25 7.07 -8.19 -2.54
CA LEU A 25 6.72 -8.46 -3.95
C LEU A 25 5.38 -9.17 -4.07
N LEU A 26 5.13 -10.18 -3.21
CA LEU A 26 3.85 -10.87 -3.16
C LEU A 26 2.72 -9.92 -2.77
N LEU A 27 2.93 -9.09 -1.75
CA LEU A 27 1.96 -8.10 -1.33
C LEU A 27 1.69 -7.06 -2.43
N ALA A 28 2.73 -6.63 -3.16
CA ALA A 28 2.56 -5.74 -4.31
C ALA A 28 1.72 -6.40 -5.43
N ALA A 29 1.91 -7.70 -5.69
CA ALA A 29 1.08 -8.44 -6.65
C ALA A 29 -0.40 -8.46 -6.21
N PHE A 30 -0.67 -8.77 -4.95
CA PHE A 30 -2.04 -8.72 -4.40
C PHE A 30 -2.62 -7.30 -4.47
N ASN A 31 -1.83 -6.28 -4.18
CA ASN A 31 -2.28 -4.90 -4.27
C ASN A 31 -2.67 -4.49 -5.69
N GLN A 32 -2.04 -5.04 -6.74
CA GLN A 32 -2.46 -4.80 -8.12
C GLN A 32 -3.90 -5.29 -8.35
N PHE A 33 -4.24 -6.49 -7.90
CA PHE A 33 -5.61 -7.02 -7.99
C PHE A 33 -6.59 -6.20 -7.16
N PHE A 34 -6.20 -5.87 -5.93
CA PHE A 34 -7.04 -5.12 -5.01
C PHE A 34 -7.40 -3.74 -5.57
N ILE A 35 -6.41 -2.99 -6.08
CA ILE A 35 -6.62 -1.68 -6.70
C ILE A 35 -7.49 -1.80 -7.96
N ALA A 36 -7.29 -2.84 -8.78
CA ALA A 36 -8.11 -3.07 -9.97
C ALA A 36 -9.59 -3.27 -9.63
N ILE A 37 -9.87 -4.07 -8.59
CA ILE A 37 -11.23 -4.29 -8.10
C ILE A 37 -11.83 -3.00 -7.54
N ASP A 38 -11.07 -2.27 -6.72
CA ASP A 38 -11.50 -1.02 -6.12
C ASP A 38 -11.85 0.03 -7.19
N ILE A 39 -10.99 0.20 -8.20
CA ILE A 39 -11.23 1.10 -9.33
C ILE A 39 -12.48 0.67 -10.12
N TYR A 40 -12.63 -0.64 -10.38
CA TYR A 40 -13.82 -1.16 -11.05
C TYR A 40 -15.09 -0.79 -10.29
N LEU A 41 -15.13 -1.04 -8.98
CA LEU A 41 -16.28 -0.72 -8.14
C LEU A 41 -16.57 0.79 -8.14
N ALA A 42 -15.55 1.62 -7.90
CA ALA A 42 -15.70 3.07 -7.83
C ALA A 42 -16.23 3.68 -9.14
N HIS A 43 -15.71 3.25 -10.29
CA HIS A 43 -16.17 3.78 -11.59
C HIS A 43 -17.54 3.24 -12.00
N ASN A 44 -17.85 1.97 -11.66
CA ASN A 44 -19.16 1.39 -11.92
C ASN A 44 -20.28 2.13 -11.15
N ILE A 45 -20.02 2.52 -9.90
CA ILE A 45 -20.95 3.31 -9.08
C ILE A 45 -21.17 4.71 -9.67
N SER A 46 -20.15 5.31 -10.25
CA SER A 46 -20.15 6.68 -10.75
C SER A 46 -20.87 6.89 -12.09
N GLY A 47 -21.65 5.94 -12.57
CA GLY A 47 -22.45 6.06 -13.79
C GLY A 47 -21.96 5.27 -14.99
N GLY A 48 -21.16 4.24 -14.75
CA GLY A 48 -20.62 3.32 -15.76
C GLY A 48 -19.18 3.65 -16.16
N ILE A 49 -18.47 2.61 -16.58
CA ILE A 49 -17.02 2.66 -16.86
C ILE A 49 -16.80 3.15 -18.29
N LYS A 50 -16.06 4.25 -18.45
CA LYS A 50 -15.68 4.78 -19.76
C LYS A 50 -14.50 3.98 -20.34
N PRO A 51 -14.28 4.00 -21.68
CA PRO A 51 -13.22 3.23 -22.31
C PRO A 51 -11.82 3.44 -21.70
N ALA A 52 -11.44 4.67 -21.35
CA ALA A 52 -10.14 4.96 -20.74
C ALA A 52 -10.02 4.44 -19.30
N GLU A 53 -11.12 4.29 -18.59
CA GLU A 53 -11.16 3.82 -17.21
C GLU A 53 -10.93 2.29 -17.09
N TRP A 54 -11.07 1.56 -18.20
CA TRP A 54 -10.69 0.16 -18.30
C TRP A 54 -9.17 -0.05 -18.28
N ILE A 55 -8.37 0.96 -18.64
CA ILE A 55 -6.91 0.84 -18.65
C ILE A 55 -6.37 0.45 -17.27
N PRO A 56 -6.61 1.20 -16.17
CA PRO A 56 -6.12 0.82 -14.85
C PRO A 56 -6.72 -0.51 -14.37
N ILE A 57 -8.01 -0.80 -14.67
CA ILE A 57 -8.68 -2.03 -14.26
C ILE A 57 -7.99 -3.25 -14.88
N VAL A 58 -7.91 -3.31 -16.20
CA VAL A 58 -7.28 -4.41 -16.93
C VAL A 58 -5.80 -4.52 -16.59
N SER A 59 -5.10 -3.39 -16.52
CA SER A 59 -3.68 -3.35 -16.16
C SER A 59 -3.42 -3.94 -14.79
N GLY A 60 -4.24 -3.65 -13.78
CA GLY A 60 -4.05 -4.21 -12.44
C GLY A 60 -4.17 -5.72 -12.41
N PHE A 61 -5.18 -6.29 -13.08
CA PHE A 61 -5.31 -7.76 -13.18
C PHE A 61 -4.16 -8.38 -13.95
N VAL A 62 -3.78 -7.84 -15.10
CA VAL A 62 -2.68 -8.35 -15.93
C VAL A 62 -1.34 -8.21 -15.21
N CYS A 63 -1.06 -7.05 -14.62
CA CYS A 63 0.17 -6.80 -13.88
C CYS A 63 0.28 -7.71 -12.63
N GLY A 64 -0.82 -7.88 -11.89
CA GLY A 64 -0.85 -8.80 -10.75
C GLY A 64 -0.53 -10.25 -11.18
N ALA A 65 -1.13 -10.72 -12.27
CA ALA A 65 -0.85 -12.05 -12.81
C ALA A 65 0.60 -12.19 -13.28
N ILE A 66 1.15 -11.20 -13.98
CA ILE A 66 2.56 -11.20 -14.42
C ILE A 66 3.50 -11.26 -13.21
N LEU A 67 3.21 -10.54 -12.12
CA LEU A 67 4.04 -10.57 -10.91
C LEU A 67 4.01 -11.94 -10.22
N LEU A 68 2.86 -12.60 -10.15
CA LEU A 68 2.77 -13.97 -9.62
C LEU A 68 3.57 -14.95 -10.48
N ILE A 69 3.47 -14.85 -11.81
CA ILE A 69 4.26 -15.66 -12.75
C ILE A 69 5.76 -15.35 -12.61
N ALA A 70 6.13 -14.07 -12.49
CA ALA A 70 7.52 -13.66 -12.27
C ALA A 70 8.07 -14.26 -10.96
N GLY A 71 7.26 -14.32 -9.89
CA GLY A 71 7.62 -15.01 -8.66
C GLY A 71 7.95 -16.50 -8.87
N ALA A 72 7.14 -17.20 -9.67
CA ALA A 72 7.40 -18.59 -10.02
C ALA A 72 8.66 -18.76 -10.91
N ILE A 73 8.85 -17.86 -11.88
CA ILE A 73 10.03 -17.86 -12.77
C ILE A 73 11.32 -17.57 -11.98
N ALA A 74 11.25 -16.77 -10.90
CA ALA A 74 12.40 -16.37 -10.10
C ALA A 74 13.22 -17.54 -9.55
N VAL A 75 12.59 -18.71 -9.37
CA VAL A 75 13.25 -19.96 -8.96
C VAL A 75 14.29 -20.42 -9.98
N LYS A 76 14.02 -20.24 -11.29
CA LYS A 76 14.88 -20.70 -12.39
C LYS A 76 15.66 -19.57 -13.05
N ASN A 77 15.07 -18.41 -13.21
CA ASN A 77 15.65 -17.26 -13.90
C ASN A 77 15.32 -15.94 -13.19
N ARG A 78 16.16 -15.58 -12.23
CA ARG A 78 15.97 -14.38 -11.43
C ARG A 78 16.06 -13.09 -12.24
N ASN A 79 16.93 -13.04 -13.26
CA ASN A 79 17.10 -11.83 -14.08
C ASN A 79 15.83 -11.52 -14.87
N LEU A 80 15.21 -12.55 -15.46
CA LEU A 80 13.94 -12.39 -16.17
C LEU A 80 12.82 -11.96 -15.21
N ALA A 81 12.73 -12.61 -14.04
CA ALA A 81 11.74 -12.26 -13.03
C ALA A 81 11.87 -10.81 -12.58
N SER A 82 13.10 -10.35 -12.28
CA SER A 82 13.35 -8.95 -11.90
C SER A 82 13.04 -7.99 -13.04
N ALA A 83 13.36 -8.32 -14.28
CA ALA A 83 13.04 -7.47 -15.44
C ALA A 83 11.51 -7.33 -15.60
N LEU A 84 10.76 -8.42 -15.51
CA LEU A 84 9.30 -8.41 -15.55
C LEU A 84 8.70 -7.58 -14.41
N ALA A 85 9.18 -7.78 -13.18
CA ALA A 85 8.72 -7.01 -12.03
C ALA A 85 8.99 -5.51 -12.21
N ASN A 86 10.19 -5.12 -12.62
CA ASN A 86 10.52 -3.71 -12.85
C ASN A 86 9.65 -3.09 -13.94
N LEU A 87 9.38 -3.82 -15.04
CA LEU A 87 8.49 -3.35 -16.10
C LEU A 87 7.08 -3.10 -15.58
N VAL A 88 6.51 -4.09 -14.86
CA VAL A 88 5.17 -3.98 -14.28
C VAL A 88 5.07 -2.77 -13.34
N PHE A 89 6.05 -2.59 -12.45
CA PHE A 89 6.01 -1.48 -11.50
C PHE A 89 6.23 -0.12 -12.16
N ALA A 90 7.05 -0.03 -13.20
CA ALA A 90 7.19 1.20 -14.00
C ALA A 90 5.88 1.56 -14.71
N LEU A 91 5.19 0.56 -15.28
CA LEU A 91 3.86 0.75 -15.86
C LEU A 91 2.84 1.20 -14.81
N SER A 92 2.85 0.60 -13.63
CA SER A 92 1.96 0.98 -12.52
C SER A 92 2.17 2.44 -12.11
N ILE A 93 3.41 2.90 -12.00
CA ILE A 93 3.71 4.31 -11.73
C ILE A 93 3.15 5.21 -12.84
N GLY A 94 3.38 4.85 -14.09
CA GLY A 94 2.88 5.62 -15.25
C GLY A 94 1.36 5.72 -15.28
N ILE A 95 0.66 4.59 -15.07
CA ILE A 95 -0.81 4.53 -15.02
C ILE A 95 -1.35 5.33 -13.84
N GLY A 96 -0.72 5.20 -12.67
CA GLY A 96 -1.13 5.94 -11.47
C GLY A 96 -0.97 7.45 -11.61
N LEU A 97 0.14 7.92 -12.17
CA LEU A 97 0.36 9.35 -12.44
C LEU A 97 -0.62 9.90 -13.47
N LEU A 98 -0.87 9.13 -14.55
CA LEU A 98 -1.84 9.52 -15.57
C LEU A 98 -3.26 9.59 -15.00
N GLY A 99 -3.65 8.61 -14.19
CA GLY A 99 -4.95 8.60 -13.50
C GLY A 99 -5.10 9.79 -12.55
N ALA A 100 -4.08 10.06 -11.73
CA ALA A 100 -4.07 11.20 -10.82
C ALA A 100 -4.17 12.53 -11.59
N TYR A 101 -3.47 12.66 -12.71
CA TYR A 101 -3.58 13.83 -13.59
C TYR A 101 -5.00 14.03 -14.11
N PHE A 102 -5.67 12.98 -14.60
CA PHE A 102 -7.04 13.09 -15.09
C PHE A 102 -8.03 13.45 -13.98
N HIS A 103 -7.89 12.84 -12.79
CA HIS A 103 -8.73 13.17 -11.64
C HIS A 103 -8.51 14.63 -11.21
N LEU A 104 -7.25 15.06 -11.09
CA LEU A 104 -6.91 16.42 -10.71
C LEU A 104 -7.39 17.44 -11.74
N ASN A 105 -7.15 17.19 -13.03
CA ASN A 105 -7.58 18.08 -14.11
C ASN A 105 -9.10 18.24 -14.15
N ARG A 106 -9.84 17.16 -13.92
CA ARG A 106 -11.31 17.21 -13.87
C ARG A 106 -11.84 17.97 -12.66
N THR A 107 -11.11 17.97 -11.54
CA THR A 107 -11.60 18.41 -10.25
C THR A 107 -11.15 19.83 -9.89
N VAL A 108 -9.88 20.13 -10.04
CA VAL A 108 -9.23 21.30 -9.43
C VAL A 108 -8.75 22.31 -10.47
N LEU A 109 -8.24 21.84 -11.62
CA LEU A 109 -7.72 22.74 -12.65
C LEU A 109 -8.82 23.47 -13.43
N LEU A 110 -10.06 22.96 -13.38
CA LEU A 110 -11.23 23.60 -13.98
C LEU A 110 -11.96 24.55 -13.01
N SER A 111 -11.66 24.50 -11.71
CA SER A 111 -12.15 25.47 -10.73
C SER A 111 -11.11 26.58 -10.58
N GLU A 112 -11.54 27.84 -10.68
CA GLU A 112 -10.74 29.06 -10.72
C GLU A 112 -9.78 29.23 -9.50
N GLY A 113 -8.85 28.29 -9.27
CA GLY A 113 -7.76 28.39 -8.29
C GLY A 113 -7.76 27.32 -7.21
N LEU A 114 -6.56 26.81 -6.94
CA LEU A 114 -6.24 25.75 -5.96
C LEU A 114 -6.42 26.14 -4.48
N VAL A 115 -6.73 27.38 -4.15
CA VAL A 115 -6.63 27.92 -2.77
C VAL A 115 -7.96 28.58 -2.31
N SER A 116 -9.10 28.11 -2.78
CA SER A 116 -10.39 28.58 -2.29
C SER A 116 -11.08 27.53 -1.41
N ILE A 117 -11.96 27.98 -0.49
CA ILE A 117 -12.85 27.07 0.29
C ILE A 117 -13.65 26.18 -0.64
N GLN A 118 -14.00 26.65 -1.84
CA GLN A 118 -14.66 25.87 -2.89
C GLN A 118 -13.77 24.74 -3.42
N ALA A 119 -12.44 24.93 -3.51
CA ALA A 119 -11.52 23.86 -3.93
C ALA A 119 -11.47 22.72 -2.91
N VAL A 120 -11.52 23.01 -1.61
CA VAL A 120 -11.58 22.00 -0.55
C VAL A 120 -12.90 21.22 -0.62
N ALA A 121 -14.03 21.91 -0.75
CA ALA A 121 -15.33 21.25 -0.92
C ALA A 121 -15.35 20.37 -2.19
N THR A 122 -14.74 20.85 -3.29
CA THR A 122 -14.62 20.09 -4.53
C THR A 122 -13.76 18.84 -4.34
N LEU A 123 -12.67 18.88 -3.57
CA LEU A 123 -11.85 17.69 -3.28
C LEU A 123 -12.61 16.61 -2.49
N ILE A 124 -13.52 17.02 -1.59
CA ILE A 124 -14.36 16.09 -0.82
C ILE A 124 -15.35 15.36 -1.71
N TRP A 125 -15.98 16.06 -2.66
CA TRP A 125 -17.07 15.52 -3.49
C TRP A 125 -16.64 15.00 -4.86
N ALA A 126 -15.44 15.33 -5.30
CA ALA A 126 -14.91 14.93 -6.60
C ALA A 126 -14.35 13.49 -6.58
N PRO A 127 -14.02 12.95 -7.78
CA PRO A 127 -13.32 11.68 -7.87
C PRO A 127 -12.00 11.72 -7.08
N PRO A 128 -11.71 10.71 -6.24
CA PRO A 128 -10.58 10.73 -5.33
C PRO A 128 -9.24 10.71 -6.09
N VAL A 129 -8.46 11.78 -5.97
CA VAL A 129 -7.11 11.87 -6.58
C VAL A 129 -6.15 10.85 -5.95
N ILE A 130 -6.36 10.52 -4.67
CA ILE A 130 -5.53 9.57 -3.93
C ILE A 130 -5.66 8.14 -4.48
N GLY A 131 -6.83 7.76 -4.99
CA GLY A 131 -7.07 6.41 -5.54
C GLY A 131 -6.03 6.00 -6.60
N PRO A 132 -5.85 6.75 -7.71
CA PRO A 132 -4.81 6.46 -8.69
C PRO A 132 -3.39 6.49 -8.14
N LEU A 133 -3.10 7.33 -7.13
CA LEU A 133 -1.76 7.41 -6.52
C LEU A 133 -1.37 6.13 -5.78
N PHE A 134 -2.31 5.28 -5.38
CA PHE A 134 -1.98 3.96 -4.85
C PHE A 134 -1.26 3.09 -5.88
N TYR A 135 -1.54 3.21 -7.19
CA TYR A 135 -0.73 2.55 -8.22
C TYR A 135 0.72 3.01 -8.22
N VAL A 136 0.94 4.32 -8.04
CA VAL A 136 2.30 4.88 -7.93
C VAL A 136 3.01 4.29 -6.73
N LEU A 137 2.35 4.27 -5.57
CA LEU A 137 2.93 3.76 -4.33
C LEU A 137 3.26 2.26 -4.43
N VAL A 138 2.36 1.45 -5.00
CA VAL A 138 2.59 0.01 -5.23
C VAL A 138 3.75 -0.18 -6.21
N GLY A 139 3.86 0.64 -7.25
CA GLY A 139 4.98 0.63 -8.18
C GLY A 139 6.31 0.92 -7.51
N VAL A 140 6.38 1.98 -6.68
CA VAL A 140 7.58 2.34 -5.91
C VAL A 140 7.96 1.26 -4.91
N LEU A 141 6.98 0.71 -4.17
CA LEU A 141 7.20 -0.41 -3.25
C LEU A 141 7.78 -1.62 -3.98
N GLY A 142 7.19 -1.97 -5.12
CA GLY A 142 7.60 -3.13 -5.89
C GLY A 142 9.00 -2.98 -6.49
N ILE A 143 9.35 -1.84 -7.05
CA ILE A 143 10.71 -1.55 -7.53
C ILE A 143 11.70 -1.68 -6.36
N SER A 144 11.39 -1.07 -5.23
CA SER A 144 12.23 -1.17 -4.03
C SER A 144 12.44 -2.62 -3.57
N ALA A 145 11.38 -3.44 -3.65
CA ALA A 145 11.46 -4.85 -3.30
C ALA A 145 12.22 -5.70 -4.32
N ALA A 146 12.12 -5.37 -5.62
CA ALA A 146 12.83 -6.08 -6.69
C ALA A 146 14.36 -5.85 -6.66
N TRP A 147 14.82 -4.73 -6.13
CA TRP A 147 16.24 -4.41 -6.01
C TRP A 147 16.83 -4.99 -4.72
N ILE A 148 18.03 -5.57 -4.81
CA ILE A 148 18.65 -6.28 -3.69
C ILE A 148 19.68 -5.37 -3.03
N GLU A 149 19.58 -5.24 -1.71
CA GLU A 149 20.60 -4.54 -0.92
C GLU A 149 21.79 -5.46 -0.60
N LYS A 150 22.99 -5.07 -1.02
CA LYS A 150 24.25 -5.79 -0.71
C LYS A 150 25.39 -4.79 -0.50
N PRO A 151 26.08 -4.87 0.67
CA PRO A 151 25.76 -5.65 1.87
C PRO A 151 24.43 -5.23 2.53
N VAL A 152 23.91 -6.06 3.42
CA VAL A 152 22.70 -5.75 4.20
C VAL A 152 22.90 -4.46 5.01
N ASP A 153 21.86 -3.63 5.09
CA ASP A 153 21.82 -2.32 5.77
C ASP A 153 22.83 -1.28 5.25
N SER A 154 23.44 -1.50 4.08
CA SER A 154 24.42 -0.57 3.49
C SER A 154 23.83 0.56 2.67
N GLY A 155 22.56 0.46 2.30
CA GLY A 155 21.94 1.35 1.31
C GLY A 155 22.40 1.12 -0.13
N ARG A 156 23.29 0.15 -0.39
CA ARG A 156 23.75 -0.18 -1.74
C ARG A 156 22.83 -1.16 -2.42
N LEU A 157 22.06 -0.68 -3.38
CA LEU A 157 21.09 -1.48 -4.12
C LEU A 157 21.70 -2.00 -5.43
N GLN A 158 21.52 -3.28 -5.68
CA GLN A 158 21.81 -3.91 -6.96
C GLN A 158 20.53 -3.84 -7.83
N LEU A 159 20.64 -3.14 -8.94
CA LEU A 159 19.61 -3.04 -9.98
C LEU A 159 19.79 -4.19 -11.00
N PHE A 160 18.93 -4.18 -12.02
CA PHE A 160 19.12 -5.07 -13.18
C PHE A 160 20.43 -4.76 -13.92
N ALA A 161 20.93 -5.72 -14.67
CA ALA A 161 22.17 -5.62 -15.49
C ALA A 161 23.44 -5.25 -14.68
N GLY A 162 23.50 -5.62 -13.39
CA GLY A 162 24.68 -5.40 -12.55
C GLY A 162 24.96 -3.96 -12.12
N LYS A 163 24.07 -3.02 -12.49
CA LYS A 163 24.16 -1.64 -12.02
C LYS A 163 23.88 -1.54 -10.53
N THR A 164 24.57 -0.63 -9.84
CA THR A 164 24.37 -0.36 -8.41
C THR A 164 24.08 1.09 -8.18
N VAL A 165 23.21 1.37 -7.20
CA VAL A 165 22.90 2.72 -6.73
C VAL A 165 23.14 2.76 -5.22
N GLN A 166 23.78 3.83 -4.72
CA GLN A 166 23.96 4.09 -3.31
C GLN A 166 22.87 5.03 -2.82
N MET A 167 22.06 4.56 -1.88
CA MET A 167 21.09 5.38 -1.16
C MET A 167 21.74 5.98 0.12
N PRO A 168 21.22 7.12 0.61
CA PRO A 168 21.72 7.74 1.84
C PRO A 168 21.28 6.97 3.12
N TYR A 169 20.42 5.97 2.99
CA TYR A 169 19.90 5.17 4.10
C TYR A 169 19.70 3.71 3.66
N SER A 170 19.58 2.81 4.64
CA SER A 170 19.36 1.39 4.39
C SER A 170 17.99 1.14 3.75
N LYS A 171 17.86 0.00 3.07
CA LYS A 171 16.60 -0.43 2.46
C LYS A 171 15.47 -0.60 3.49
N THR A 172 15.79 -1.01 4.72
CA THR A 172 14.83 -1.09 5.82
C THR A 172 14.21 0.29 6.11
N ARG A 173 15.03 1.33 6.18
CA ARG A 173 14.55 2.71 6.37
C ARG A 173 13.75 3.20 5.17
N ALA A 174 14.17 2.84 3.94
CA ALA A 174 13.39 3.13 2.73
C ALA A 174 11.98 2.52 2.80
N TYR A 175 11.85 1.27 3.21
CA TYR A 175 10.53 0.64 3.39
C TYR A 175 9.67 1.37 4.42
N LEU A 176 10.23 1.76 5.57
CA LEU A 176 9.50 2.50 6.60
C LEU A 176 9.03 3.87 6.10
N LEU A 177 9.85 4.57 5.30
CA LEU A 177 9.45 5.83 4.65
C LEU A 177 8.33 5.60 3.62
N ILE A 178 8.43 4.55 2.80
CA ILE A 178 7.38 4.19 1.84
C ILE A 178 6.09 3.85 2.60
N VAL A 179 6.16 3.05 3.66
CA VAL A 179 5.00 2.71 4.51
C VAL A 179 4.38 3.96 5.12
N SER A 180 5.17 4.92 5.59
CA SER A 180 4.62 6.18 6.11
C SER A 180 3.82 6.94 5.06
N ILE A 181 4.27 6.97 3.80
CA ILE A 181 3.53 7.61 2.70
C ILE A 181 2.23 6.85 2.40
N PHE A 182 2.25 5.52 2.41
CA PHE A 182 1.04 4.71 2.25
C PHE A 182 0.02 4.97 3.37
N ILE A 183 0.47 5.04 4.63
CA ILE A 183 -0.41 5.35 5.77
C ILE A 183 -0.99 6.77 5.62
N LEU A 184 -0.17 7.74 5.22
CA LEU A 184 -0.64 9.12 4.99
C LEU A 184 -1.69 9.18 3.86
N ALA A 185 -1.46 8.47 2.76
CA ALA A 185 -2.41 8.39 1.66
C ALA A 185 -3.74 7.73 2.11
N THR A 186 -3.67 6.65 2.90
CA THR A 186 -4.84 5.98 3.48
C THR A 186 -5.58 6.90 4.44
N LEU A 187 -4.86 7.66 5.28
CA LEU A 187 -5.43 8.64 6.19
C LEU A 187 -6.19 9.73 5.43
N ILE A 188 -5.56 10.33 4.40
CA ILE A 188 -6.19 11.38 3.60
C ILE A 188 -7.45 10.84 2.90
N SER A 189 -7.38 9.65 2.29
CA SER A 189 -8.54 9.01 1.67
C SER A 189 -9.67 8.81 2.68
N SER A 190 -9.37 8.24 3.84
CA SER A 190 -10.35 8.00 4.90
C SER A 190 -10.99 9.29 5.41
N VAL A 191 -10.20 10.34 5.64
CA VAL A 191 -10.70 11.65 6.09
C VAL A 191 -11.64 12.26 5.05
N LEU A 192 -11.28 12.23 3.75
CA LEU A 192 -12.12 12.78 2.68
C LEU A 192 -13.43 12.00 2.54
N ASP A 193 -13.39 10.66 2.65
CA ASP A 193 -14.58 9.84 2.55
C ASP A 193 -15.54 10.08 3.74
N HIS A 194 -15.03 10.14 4.96
CA HIS A 194 -15.85 10.39 6.13
C HIS A 194 -16.34 11.86 6.22
N ALA A 195 -15.60 12.81 5.66
CA ALA A 195 -16.03 14.21 5.59
C ALA A 195 -17.34 14.41 4.81
N ARG A 196 -17.67 13.49 3.88
CA ARG A 196 -18.95 13.51 3.15
C ARG A 196 -20.17 13.32 4.04
N PHE A 197 -20.00 12.64 5.18
CA PHE A 197 -21.07 12.31 6.12
C PHE A 197 -20.98 13.12 7.44
N GLY A 198 -20.06 14.09 7.50
CA GLY A 198 -19.73 14.81 8.73
C GLY A 198 -19.00 13.90 9.74
N PHE A 199 -18.24 14.40 10.65
CA PHE A 199 -17.55 13.64 11.69
C PHE A 199 -18.40 13.53 12.97
N ASP A 200 -19.71 13.41 12.86
CA ASP A 200 -20.65 13.40 14.01
C ASP A 200 -20.56 12.13 14.84
N ASN A 201 -20.13 11.03 14.23
CA ASN A 201 -19.91 9.76 14.93
C ASN A 201 -18.47 9.68 15.45
N ALA A 202 -18.34 9.56 16.79
CA ALA A 202 -17.02 9.49 17.44
C ALA A 202 -16.15 8.32 16.94
N TRP A 203 -16.76 7.20 16.52
CA TRP A 203 -16.03 6.05 15.98
C TRP A 203 -15.25 6.34 14.69
N VAL A 204 -15.66 7.37 13.93
CA VAL A 204 -14.99 7.78 12.69
C VAL A 204 -13.61 8.40 12.97
N TRP A 205 -13.36 8.89 14.20
CA TRP A 205 -12.06 9.41 14.61
C TRP A 205 -11.03 8.33 14.92
N LEU A 206 -11.48 7.09 15.16
CA LEU A 206 -10.57 5.97 15.48
C LEU A 206 -9.59 5.66 14.34
N PRO A 207 -10.01 5.48 13.07
CA PRO A 207 -9.08 5.30 11.96
C PRO A 207 -8.14 6.50 11.76
N VAL A 208 -8.61 7.73 12.00
CA VAL A 208 -7.80 8.94 11.89
C VAL A 208 -6.66 8.94 12.92
N THR A 209 -6.99 8.70 14.19
CA THR A 209 -5.99 8.69 15.28
C THR A 209 -5.01 7.53 15.15
N ALA A 210 -5.48 6.34 14.79
CA ALA A 210 -4.62 5.18 14.55
C ALA A 210 -3.66 5.42 13.36
N ALA A 211 -4.15 6.04 12.28
CA ALA A 211 -3.31 6.36 11.13
C ALA A 211 -2.29 7.46 11.42
N LEU A 212 -2.63 8.49 12.19
CA LEU A 212 -1.67 9.51 12.63
C LEU A 212 -0.57 8.89 13.49
N PHE A 213 -0.91 7.99 14.40
CA PHE A 213 0.08 7.29 15.20
C PHE A 213 0.96 6.39 14.33
N GLY A 214 0.35 5.60 13.42
CA GLY A 214 1.08 4.74 12.48
C GLY A 214 2.01 5.52 11.56
N PHE A 215 1.53 6.63 10.98
CA PHE A 215 2.35 7.53 10.17
C PHE A 215 3.55 8.08 10.93
N SER A 216 3.31 8.62 12.13
CA SER A 216 4.35 9.24 12.95
C SER A 216 5.45 8.23 13.34
N THR A 217 5.07 7.03 13.77
CA THR A 217 6.03 5.98 14.15
C THR A 217 6.80 5.42 12.95
N SER A 218 6.13 5.24 11.80
CA SER A 218 6.78 4.77 10.56
C SER A 218 7.77 5.81 10.03
N LEU A 219 7.38 7.09 10.00
CA LEU A 219 8.22 8.19 9.56
C LEU A 219 9.44 8.33 10.49
N TYR A 220 9.22 8.29 11.80
CA TYR A 220 10.28 8.37 12.79
C TYR A 220 11.33 7.26 12.60
N LEU A 221 10.90 5.99 12.51
CA LEU A 221 11.82 4.87 12.27
C LEU A 221 12.52 4.95 10.90
N GLY A 222 11.87 5.52 9.89
CA GLY A 222 12.48 5.74 8.57
C GLY A 222 13.60 6.79 8.61
N ILE A 223 13.47 7.80 9.47
CA ILE A 223 14.46 8.88 9.62
C ILE A 223 15.57 8.49 10.57
N MET A 224 15.28 7.80 11.68
CA MET A 224 16.27 7.45 12.70
C MET A 224 17.21 6.35 12.22
N SER A 225 18.50 6.53 12.53
CA SER A 225 19.54 5.53 12.20
C SER A 225 19.66 4.42 13.24
N LEU A 226 19.37 4.73 14.50
CA LEU A 226 19.52 3.82 15.64
C LEU A 226 18.24 3.88 16.52
N PRO A 227 17.17 3.20 16.14
CA PRO A 227 15.96 3.17 16.95
C PRO A 227 16.16 2.33 18.21
N SER A 228 15.51 2.75 19.31
CA SER A 228 15.42 1.98 20.53
C SER A 228 14.40 0.83 20.42
N ALA A 229 14.46 -0.13 21.36
CA ALA A 229 13.43 -1.17 21.46
C ALA A 229 12.02 -0.56 21.69
N GLY A 230 11.93 0.53 22.45
CA GLY A 230 10.68 1.25 22.68
C GLY A 230 10.09 1.81 21.41
N ASP A 231 10.90 2.40 20.52
CA ASP A 231 10.45 2.94 19.23
C ASP A 231 9.89 1.85 18.33
N ILE A 232 10.55 0.69 18.32
CA ILE A 232 10.10 -0.47 17.52
C ILE A 232 8.81 -1.03 18.08
N MET A 233 8.67 -1.10 19.41
CA MET A 233 7.42 -1.53 20.05
C MET A 233 6.27 -0.57 19.76
N ALA A 234 6.51 0.74 19.86
CA ALA A 234 5.51 1.76 19.52
C ALA A 234 5.03 1.61 18.07
N HIS A 235 5.96 1.43 17.12
CA HIS A 235 5.61 1.18 15.73
C HIS A 235 4.82 -0.14 15.56
N GLY A 236 5.28 -1.24 16.15
CA GLY A 236 4.57 -2.52 16.11
C GLY A 236 3.15 -2.41 16.64
N THR A 237 2.95 -1.71 17.78
CA THR A 237 1.63 -1.44 18.34
C THR A 237 0.77 -0.62 17.38
N ALA A 238 1.32 0.43 16.79
CA ALA A 238 0.61 1.25 15.80
C ALA A 238 0.16 0.42 14.59
N MET A 239 1.01 -0.48 14.08
CA MET A 239 0.66 -1.36 12.96
C MET A 239 -0.45 -2.35 13.32
N LEU A 240 -0.41 -2.93 14.52
CA LEU A 240 -1.48 -3.82 15.01
C LEU A 240 -2.80 -3.06 15.20
N LEU A 241 -2.76 -1.82 15.68
CA LEU A 241 -3.95 -0.96 15.77
C LEU A 241 -4.53 -0.67 14.37
N LEU A 242 -3.70 -0.38 13.37
CA LEU A 242 -4.16 -0.20 12.00
C LEU A 242 -4.86 -1.44 11.46
N ILE A 243 -4.29 -2.63 11.69
CA ILE A 243 -4.92 -3.89 11.30
C ILE A 243 -6.27 -4.07 12.00
N ALA A 244 -6.33 -3.85 13.31
CA ALA A 244 -7.56 -3.96 14.08
C ALA A 244 -8.64 -3.00 13.59
N VAL A 245 -8.28 -1.73 13.37
CA VAL A 245 -9.19 -0.71 12.81
C VAL A 245 -9.69 -1.13 11.43
N GLY A 246 -8.82 -1.64 10.57
CA GLY A 246 -9.19 -2.12 9.24
C GLY A 246 -10.18 -3.29 9.30
N VAL A 247 -9.95 -4.26 10.18
CA VAL A 247 -10.87 -5.42 10.36
C VAL A 247 -12.21 -4.95 10.89
N VAL A 248 -12.23 -4.14 11.96
CA VAL A 248 -13.47 -3.61 12.54
C VAL A 248 -14.23 -2.77 11.50
N GLY A 249 -13.53 -1.88 10.79
CA GLY A 249 -14.13 -1.07 9.73
C GLY A 249 -14.73 -1.92 8.62
N PHE A 250 -14.04 -2.98 8.19
CA PHE A 250 -14.57 -3.92 7.19
C PHE A 250 -15.88 -4.59 7.67
N VAL A 251 -15.93 -5.03 8.91
CA VAL A 251 -17.14 -5.62 9.50
C VAL A 251 -18.28 -4.60 9.52
N LEU A 252 -18.05 -3.39 10.03
CA LEU A 252 -19.07 -2.34 10.11
C LEU A 252 -19.60 -1.93 8.72
N HIS A 253 -18.71 -1.77 7.72
CA HIS A 253 -19.11 -1.48 6.34
C HIS A 253 -19.89 -2.65 5.72
N SER A 254 -19.52 -3.88 6.03
CA SER A 254 -20.25 -5.07 5.59
C SER A 254 -21.66 -5.11 6.21
N GLU A 255 -21.79 -4.89 7.51
CA GLU A 255 -23.06 -4.87 8.22
C GLU A 255 -23.98 -3.76 7.69
N SER A 256 -23.45 -2.57 7.40
CA SER A 256 -24.23 -1.46 6.84
C SER A 256 -24.82 -1.79 5.44
N SER A 257 -24.21 -2.73 4.73
CA SER A 257 -24.64 -3.19 3.41
C SER A 257 -25.67 -4.34 3.47
N LEU A 258 -25.87 -4.96 4.63
CA LEU A 258 -26.92 -5.97 4.82
C LEU A 258 -28.31 -5.33 4.91
N THR A 259 -29.34 -6.12 4.59
CA THR A 259 -30.74 -5.72 4.87
C THR A 259 -31.03 -5.87 6.37
N SER A 260 -32.15 -5.29 6.83
CA SER A 260 -32.63 -5.46 8.22
C SER A 260 -32.88 -6.94 8.60
N ALA A 261 -33.11 -7.80 7.60
CA ALA A 261 -33.25 -9.25 7.79
C ALA A 261 -31.93 -10.02 7.64
N GLY A 262 -30.78 -9.34 7.51
CA GLY A 262 -29.47 -9.97 7.33
C GLY A 262 -29.23 -10.56 5.93
N VAL A 263 -30.08 -10.23 4.95
CA VAL A 263 -29.96 -10.77 3.58
C VAL A 263 -28.93 -9.98 2.79
N ILE A 264 -28.07 -10.69 2.05
CA ILE A 264 -27.10 -10.10 1.15
C ILE A 264 -27.79 -9.66 -0.15
N VAL A 265 -27.75 -8.37 -0.42
CA VAL A 265 -28.17 -7.79 -1.71
C VAL A 265 -26.95 -7.19 -2.39
N ILE A 266 -26.50 -7.80 -3.47
CA ILE A 266 -25.23 -7.44 -4.15
C ILE A 266 -25.17 -5.94 -4.50
N GLU A 267 -26.28 -5.35 -4.93
CA GLU A 267 -26.36 -3.94 -5.28
C GLU A 267 -26.04 -3.01 -4.09
N ARG A 268 -26.40 -3.40 -2.86
CA ARG A 268 -26.06 -2.64 -1.64
C ARG A 268 -24.58 -2.68 -1.33
N PHE A 269 -23.91 -3.81 -1.60
CA PHE A 269 -22.45 -3.93 -1.47
C PHE A 269 -21.70 -3.17 -2.55
N LEU A 270 -22.28 -3.07 -3.76
CA LEU A 270 -21.69 -2.31 -4.85
C LEU A 270 -21.87 -0.80 -4.71
N ARG A 271 -23.00 -0.34 -4.16
CA ARG A 271 -23.37 1.09 -4.09
C ARG A 271 -23.39 1.67 -2.68
N GLY A 272 -23.18 0.84 -1.67
CA GLY A 272 -23.18 1.23 -0.27
C GLY A 272 -21.84 1.77 0.21
N SER A 273 -21.57 1.57 1.50
CA SER A 273 -20.27 1.91 2.10
C SER A 273 -19.14 1.17 1.38
N PRO A 274 -18.02 1.84 1.06
CA PRO A 274 -16.91 1.22 0.33
C PRO A 274 -16.30 0.07 1.14
N LEU A 275 -16.63 -1.17 0.75
CA LEU A 275 -16.28 -2.38 1.49
C LEU A 275 -14.77 -2.60 1.62
N LEU A 276 -14.03 -2.24 0.56
CA LEU A 276 -12.58 -2.49 0.50
C LEU A 276 -11.76 -1.40 1.17
N ALA A 277 -12.30 -0.19 1.34
CA ALA A 277 -11.56 0.95 1.89
C ALA A 277 -10.97 0.68 3.30
N PRO A 278 -11.70 0.06 4.26
CA PRO A 278 -11.12 -0.26 5.56
C PRO A 278 -9.95 -1.25 5.48
N LEU A 279 -9.94 -2.16 4.49
CA LEU A 279 -8.86 -3.13 4.31
C LEU A 279 -7.52 -2.49 3.92
N LEU A 280 -7.52 -1.23 3.44
CA LEU A 280 -6.29 -0.46 3.25
C LEU A 280 -5.53 -0.28 4.57
N PHE A 281 -6.24 -0.09 5.69
CA PHE A 281 -5.60 -0.01 7.02
C PHE A 281 -4.94 -1.34 7.41
N CYS A 282 -5.58 -2.48 7.12
CA CYS A 282 -4.95 -3.79 7.30
C CYS A 282 -3.69 -3.92 6.45
N ASN A 283 -3.76 -3.51 5.19
CA ASN A 283 -2.66 -3.61 4.24
C ASN A 283 -1.45 -2.79 4.68
N VAL A 284 -1.64 -1.51 5.05
CA VAL A 284 -0.52 -0.67 5.52
C VAL A 284 0.03 -1.13 6.86
N GLY A 285 -0.81 -1.65 7.76
CA GLY A 285 -0.38 -2.28 9.00
C GLY A 285 0.51 -3.51 8.75
N LEU A 286 0.12 -4.39 7.82
CA LEU A 286 0.92 -5.53 7.40
C LEU A 286 2.25 -5.08 6.75
N MET A 287 2.25 -4.08 5.89
CA MET A 287 3.47 -3.50 5.32
C MET A 287 4.44 -3.04 6.40
N GLY A 288 3.94 -2.33 7.41
CA GLY A 288 4.75 -1.83 8.52
C GLY A 288 5.38 -2.96 9.35
N LEU A 289 4.62 -4.03 9.62
CA LEU A 289 5.16 -5.21 10.30
C LEU A 289 6.20 -5.95 9.44
N LEU A 290 5.95 -6.09 8.13
CA LEU A 290 6.91 -6.69 7.19
C LEU A 290 8.22 -5.90 7.14
N ALA A 291 8.18 -4.56 7.22
CA ALA A 291 9.36 -3.72 7.21
C ALA A 291 10.29 -3.99 8.39
N LEU A 292 9.77 -4.48 9.53
CA LEU A 292 10.56 -4.84 10.71
C LEU A 292 11.27 -6.20 10.59
N LEU A 293 10.89 -7.03 9.60
CA LEU A 293 11.51 -8.34 9.40
C LEU A 293 12.98 -8.20 8.98
N ALA A 294 13.78 -9.20 9.34
CA ALA A 294 15.15 -9.27 8.89
C ALA A 294 15.24 -9.30 7.36
N PRO A 295 16.16 -8.55 6.75
CA PRO A 295 16.50 -8.78 5.35
C PRO A 295 17.04 -10.21 5.26
N GLY A 296 16.27 -11.11 4.65
CA GLY A 296 16.68 -12.50 4.47
C GLY A 296 17.88 -12.55 3.54
N GLU A 297 18.95 -13.23 3.93
CA GLU A 297 19.82 -13.86 2.96
C GLU A 297 18.95 -14.87 2.21
N GLY A 298 18.79 -14.67 0.90
CA GLY A 298 17.99 -15.57 0.08
C GLY A 298 18.40 -17.01 0.37
N ALA A 299 17.42 -17.87 0.59
CA ALA A 299 17.64 -19.28 0.88
C ALA A 299 18.75 -19.78 -0.02
N ARG A 300 19.89 -20.17 0.55
CA ARG A 300 20.92 -20.93 -0.15
C ARG A 300 20.21 -22.23 -0.57
N ILE A 301 19.79 -22.30 -1.81
CA ILE A 301 19.50 -23.61 -2.41
C ILE A 301 20.87 -24.29 -2.38
N SER A 302 21.06 -25.18 -1.41
CA SER A 302 22.17 -26.12 -1.40
C SER A 302 21.99 -26.98 -2.63
N THR A 303 22.69 -26.65 -3.72
CA THR A 303 22.99 -27.63 -4.76
C THR A 303 23.91 -28.65 -4.13
N GLY A 304 23.32 -29.75 -3.60
CA GLY A 304 24.01 -31.00 -3.34
C GLY A 304 24.17 -31.78 -4.62
#